data_5fabaf97464406731faa0e122aea701f
#
_entry.id   5fabaf97464406731faa0e122aea701f
#
_cell.length_a   1.000
_cell.length_b   1.000
_cell.length_c   1.000
_cell.angle_alpha   90.00
_cell.angle_beta   90.00
_cell.angle_gamma   90.00
#
_symmetry.space_group_name_H-M   'P 1'
#
loop_
_entity.id
_entity.type
_entity.pdbx_description
1 polymer ?
#
loop_
_entity_poly.entity_id
_entity_poly.type
_entity_poly.pdbx_seq_one_letter_code
_entity_poly.pdbx_strand_id
1 'polypeptide(L)'
;MRIYTLAEMEKHVQIETEKATEISVIMPQEEVAEPVETVQNQAIQPVIPETMPEEIVNTLPEEDVIQEESPAEAYIYYQGFKIDQEGMICGFDPAKSEMMDGYLELPSENCIGIRRGTFSGVGTGIFEIYIPENIQNIENGAFSELGELTWIEAGGTGEYTARDGILFSGTELAAFPAGRTGIFEMPKDVTSIRASAFANTNLDKIDMRNCISILCDEGIFGDGAGCEIMEGKNGI
;
A
#
# COMPACT_ATOMS: atom_id res chain seq x y z
N MET A 1 11.19 -20.88 1.33
CA MET A 1 10.35 -22.01 1.77
C MET A 1 10.88 -22.50 3.09
N ARG A 2 10.26 -22.11 4.20
CA ARG A 2 10.64 -22.56 5.53
C ARG A 2 10.03 -23.95 5.72
N ILE A 3 10.84 -24.98 5.82
CA ILE A 3 10.38 -26.33 6.12
C ILE A 3 10.25 -26.42 7.64
N TYR A 4 9.02 -26.41 8.14
CA TYR A 4 8.74 -26.69 9.55
C TYR A 4 8.80 -28.20 9.78
N THR A 5 9.42 -28.62 10.85
CA THR A 5 9.38 -30.03 11.29
C THR A 5 7.99 -30.36 11.85
N LEU A 6 7.59 -31.62 11.77
CA LEU A 6 6.27 -32.08 12.27
C LEU A 6 6.03 -31.65 13.74
N ALA A 7 7.06 -31.62 14.56
CA ALA A 7 7.01 -31.19 15.95
C ALA A 7 6.79 -29.68 16.13
N GLU A 8 7.23 -28.83 15.18
CA GLU A 8 6.97 -27.40 15.19
C GLU A 8 5.55 -27.09 14.74
N MET A 9 5.00 -27.86 13.80
CA MET A 9 3.60 -27.75 13.39
C MET A 9 2.63 -28.17 14.50
N GLU A 10 2.92 -29.27 15.24
CA GLU A 10 2.09 -29.69 16.34
C GLU A 10 2.07 -28.67 17.50
N LYS A 11 3.16 -27.97 17.73
CA LYS A 11 3.26 -26.91 18.74
C LYS A 11 2.45 -25.66 18.38
N HIS A 12 2.40 -25.31 17.09
CA HIS A 12 1.58 -24.20 16.62
C HIS A 12 0.07 -24.50 16.75
N VAL A 13 -0.35 -25.71 16.40
CA VAL A 13 -1.75 -26.15 16.52
C VAL A 13 -2.22 -26.15 17.98
N GLN A 14 -1.35 -26.53 18.93
CA GLN A 14 -1.69 -26.51 20.36
C GLN A 14 -1.87 -25.08 20.91
N ILE A 15 -1.07 -24.11 20.47
CA ILE A 15 -1.17 -22.71 20.91
C ILE A 15 -2.47 -22.07 20.39
N GLU A 16 -2.90 -22.39 19.17
CA GLU A 16 -4.16 -21.91 18.62
C GLU A 16 -5.39 -22.51 19.29
N THR A 17 -5.34 -23.80 19.66
CA THR A 17 -6.44 -24.44 20.39
C THR A 17 -6.59 -23.93 21.83
N GLU A 18 -5.52 -23.60 22.51
CA GLU A 18 -5.57 -23.00 23.86
C GLU A 18 -6.15 -21.56 23.82
N LYS A 19 -5.80 -20.75 22.81
CA LYS A 19 -6.37 -19.41 22.61
C LYS A 19 -7.85 -19.44 22.27
N ALA A 20 -8.31 -20.41 21.49
CA ALA A 20 -9.73 -20.54 21.14
C ALA A 20 -10.60 -20.95 22.34
N THR A 21 -10.06 -21.59 23.35
CA THR A 21 -10.80 -22.06 24.53
C THR A 21 -11.00 -20.93 25.56
N GLU A 22 -10.14 -19.93 25.62
CA GLU A 22 -10.27 -18.80 26.56
C GLU A 22 -11.30 -17.73 26.12
N ILE A 23 -11.69 -17.68 24.84
CA ILE A 23 -12.62 -16.66 24.32
C ILE A 23 -14.11 -17.04 24.50
N SER A 24 -14.42 -18.27 24.93
CA SER A 24 -15.81 -18.78 25.00
C SER A 24 -16.57 -18.47 26.29
N VAL A 25 -16.05 -17.66 27.21
CA VAL A 25 -16.65 -17.52 28.57
C VAL A 25 -17.29 -16.14 28.84
N ILE A 26 -17.32 -15.18 27.92
CA ILE A 26 -17.99 -13.90 28.17
C ILE A 26 -18.97 -13.54 27.04
N MET A 27 -20.19 -14.01 27.14
CA MET A 27 -21.35 -13.43 26.46
C MET A 27 -22.35 -12.86 27.50
N PRO A 28 -22.65 -11.57 27.52
CA PRO A 28 -23.81 -11.04 28.22
C PRO A 28 -25.08 -11.29 27.40
N GLN A 29 -26.15 -11.58 28.11
CA GLN A 29 -27.49 -11.88 27.59
C GLN A 29 -28.12 -10.63 26.94
N GLU A 30 -28.85 -10.86 25.84
CA GLU A 30 -29.73 -9.92 25.16
C GLU A 30 -30.90 -9.50 26.05
N GLU A 31 -31.16 -8.20 26.10
CA GLU A 31 -32.37 -7.60 26.62
C GLU A 31 -33.29 -7.22 25.43
N VAL A 32 -34.46 -7.81 25.41
CA VAL A 32 -35.50 -7.66 24.37
C VAL A 32 -36.24 -6.34 24.63
N ALA A 33 -36.33 -5.45 23.64
CA ALA A 33 -37.25 -4.31 23.65
C ALA A 33 -38.18 -4.37 22.42
N GLU A 34 -39.47 -4.25 22.73
CA GLU A 34 -40.62 -4.33 21.82
C GLU A 34 -40.81 -3.09 20.92
N PRO A 35 -41.67 -3.15 19.87
CA PRO A 35 -41.71 -2.17 18.78
C PRO A 35 -42.65 -0.99 19.09
N VAL A 36 -42.27 0.20 18.62
CA VAL A 36 -43.12 1.41 18.67
C VAL A 36 -43.66 1.75 17.29
N GLU A 37 -44.94 2.12 17.28
CA GLU A 37 -45.90 2.31 16.22
C GLU A 37 -45.59 3.35 15.14
N THR A 38 -46.15 3.08 13.98
CA THR A 38 -46.27 3.87 12.74
C THR A 38 -47.07 5.18 12.96
N VAL A 39 -46.51 6.31 12.51
CA VAL A 39 -47.30 7.55 12.29
C VAL A 39 -47.28 7.90 10.82
N GLN A 40 -48.50 7.98 10.26
CA GLN A 40 -48.79 8.32 8.87
C GLN A 40 -48.52 9.79 8.58
N ASN A 41 -47.94 10.06 7.44
CA ASN A 41 -47.64 11.37 6.91
C ASN A 41 -48.68 11.85 5.89
N GLN A 42 -49.22 13.03 6.07
CA GLN A 42 -50.14 13.69 5.14
C GLN A 42 -49.36 14.54 4.13
N ALA A 43 -49.74 14.42 2.87
CA ALA A 43 -49.25 15.18 1.74
C ALA A 43 -49.74 16.62 1.77
N ILE A 44 -48.87 17.57 1.47
CA ILE A 44 -49.20 18.98 1.17
C ILE A 44 -48.76 19.26 -0.27
N GLN A 45 -49.72 19.66 -1.11
CA GLN A 45 -49.48 20.09 -2.49
C GLN A 45 -49.06 21.58 -2.56
N PRO A 46 -48.23 21.98 -3.51
CA PRO A 46 -47.87 23.38 -3.70
C PRO A 46 -48.87 24.14 -4.56
N VAL A 47 -49.17 25.34 -4.15
CA VAL A 47 -49.98 26.35 -4.87
C VAL A 47 -49.08 27.23 -5.70
N ILE A 48 -49.35 27.39 -6.99
CA ILE A 48 -48.75 28.33 -7.95
C ILE A 48 -49.55 29.63 -7.94
N PRO A 49 -48.95 30.80 -7.99
CA PRO A 49 -49.57 31.97 -8.61
C PRO A 49 -48.79 32.44 -9.87
N GLU A 50 -49.54 32.57 -10.97
CA GLU A 50 -49.16 33.28 -12.17
C GLU A 50 -49.04 34.78 -11.88
N THR A 51 -48.06 35.44 -12.55
CA THR A 51 -48.25 36.63 -13.43
C THR A 51 -46.88 37.16 -13.88
N MET A 52 -46.73 37.28 -15.21
CA MET A 52 -45.68 38.02 -15.90
C MET A 52 -45.96 39.55 -15.85
N PRO A 53 -44.95 40.42 -16.11
CA PRO A 53 -44.74 40.86 -17.49
C PRO A 53 -43.29 40.98 -17.94
N GLU A 54 -43.14 40.98 -19.27
CA GLU A 54 -41.95 41.06 -20.08
C GLU A 54 -41.17 42.39 -19.89
N GLU A 55 -39.85 42.28 -19.82
CA GLU A 55 -38.95 43.35 -20.21
C GLU A 55 -37.79 42.78 -21.05
N ILE A 56 -37.70 43.25 -22.28
CA ILE A 56 -36.71 42.88 -23.28
C ILE A 56 -35.39 43.59 -22.91
N VAL A 57 -34.39 42.83 -22.50
CA VAL A 57 -33.01 43.31 -22.42
C VAL A 57 -32.15 42.50 -23.40
N ASN A 58 -31.66 43.24 -24.36
CA ASN A 58 -30.74 42.87 -25.40
C ASN A 58 -29.42 42.36 -24.81
N THR A 59 -29.17 41.06 -24.83
CA THR A 59 -27.89 40.48 -24.46
C THR A 59 -27.17 39.99 -25.71
N LEU A 60 -25.92 40.48 -25.86
CA LEU A 60 -24.90 39.98 -26.78
C LEU A 60 -24.74 38.48 -26.67
N PRO A 61 -24.38 37.77 -27.72
CA PRO A 61 -24.09 36.34 -27.62
C PRO A 61 -22.87 36.13 -26.72
N GLU A 62 -23.10 35.44 -25.62
CA GLU A 62 -22.02 34.84 -24.84
C GLU A 62 -21.31 33.83 -25.76
N GLU A 63 -20.02 34.07 -25.98
CA GLU A 63 -19.15 33.09 -26.60
C GLU A 63 -19.24 31.81 -25.74
N ASP A 64 -19.74 30.73 -26.33
CA ASP A 64 -19.63 29.41 -25.78
C ASP A 64 -18.15 29.12 -25.52
N VAL A 65 -17.72 29.31 -24.28
CA VAL A 65 -16.48 28.75 -23.79
C VAL A 65 -16.71 27.24 -23.79
N ILE A 66 -16.31 26.60 -24.89
CA ILE A 66 -16.14 25.17 -24.96
C ILE A 66 -15.10 24.86 -23.89
N GLN A 67 -15.56 24.45 -22.70
CA GLN A 67 -14.72 23.77 -21.76
C GLN A 67 -14.31 22.49 -22.48
N GLU A 68 -13.07 22.45 -22.99
CA GLU A 68 -12.43 21.19 -23.35
C GLU A 68 -12.43 20.34 -22.06
N GLU A 69 -13.42 19.45 -21.93
CA GLU A 69 -13.37 18.36 -20.97
C GLU A 69 -12.07 17.60 -21.28
N SER A 70 -11.07 17.79 -20.42
CA SER A 70 -9.87 16.96 -20.42
C SER A 70 -10.35 15.51 -20.48
N PRO A 71 -9.85 14.67 -21.40
CA PRO A 71 -10.33 13.30 -21.53
C PRO A 71 -10.23 12.65 -20.15
N ALA A 72 -11.36 12.19 -19.63
CA ALA A 72 -11.42 11.56 -18.33
C ALA A 72 -10.40 10.43 -18.32
N GLU A 73 -9.39 10.56 -17.48
CA GLU A 73 -8.34 9.54 -17.35
C GLU A 73 -9.02 8.22 -17.05
N ALA A 74 -8.97 7.28 -17.99
CA ALA A 74 -9.59 5.97 -17.82
C ALA A 74 -8.69 5.13 -16.91
N TYR A 75 -9.20 4.80 -15.72
CA TYR A 75 -8.54 3.91 -14.77
C TYR A 75 -9.24 2.55 -14.76
N ILE A 76 -8.47 1.49 -14.52
CA ILE A 76 -8.99 0.16 -14.19
C ILE A 76 -8.98 0.03 -12.66
N TYR A 77 -10.08 -0.47 -12.10
CA TYR A 77 -10.17 -0.76 -10.66
C TYR A 77 -10.33 -2.27 -10.48
N TYR A 78 -9.44 -2.85 -9.67
CA TYR A 78 -9.40 -4.29 -9.42
C TYR A 78 -8.96 -4.56 -7.98
N GLN A 79 -9.78 -5.24 -7.19
CA GLN A 79 -9.50 -5.62 -5.79
C GLN A 79 -8.92 -4.49 -4.92
N GLY A 80 -9.48 -3.28 -5.02
CA GLY A 80 -9.02 -2.11 -4.31
C GLY A 80 -7.88 -1.34 -5.00
N PHE A 81 -7.23 -1.90 -6.00
CA PHE A 81 -6.18 -1.21 -6.76
C PHE A 81 -6.76 -0.32 -7.86
N LYS A 82 -6.13 0.83 -8.03
CA LYS A 82 -6.36 1.76 -9.14
C LYS A 82 -5.17 1.66 -10.09
N ILE A 83 -5.42 1.32 -11.35
CA ILE A 83 -4.41 1.10 -12.39
C ILE A 83 -4.64 2.13 -13.50
N ASP A 84 -3.60 2.81 -13.92
CA ASP A 84 -3.65 3.80 -14.99
C ASP A 84 -3.55 3.16 -16.39
N GLN A 85 -3.63 4.00 -17.44
CA GLN A 85 -3.57 3.57 -18.83
C GLN A 85 -2.22 2.97 -19.25
N GLU A 86 -1.16 3.24 -18.48
CA GLU A 86 0.18 2.66 -18.70
C GLU A 86 0.36 1.31 -17.99
N GLY A 87 -0.70 0.83 -17.31
CA GLY A 87 -0.65 -0.40 -16.52
C GLY A 87 0.06 -0.24 -15.19
N MET A 88 0.24 1.00 -14.70
CA MET A 88 0.86 1.23 -13.41
C MET A 88 -0.20 1.32 -12.31
N ILE A 89 0.01 0.60 -11.22
CA ILE A 89 -0.80 0.74 -10.01
C ILE A 89 -0.49 2.11 -9.42
N CYS A 90 -1.51 2.97 -9.29
CA CYS A 90 -1.36 4.35 -8.85
C CYS A 90 -2.26 4.74 -7.66
N GLY A 91 -2.89 3.76 -7.01
CA GLY A 91 -3.68 3.94 -5.80
C GLY A 91 -4.16 2.62 -5.25
N PHE A 92 -4.47 2.60 -3.96
CA PHE A 92 -4.98 1.43 -3.25
C PHE A 92 -6.03 1.85 -2.21
N ASP A 93 -7.18 1.16 -2.22
CA ASP A 93 -8.26 1.32 -1.26
C ASP A 93 -8.42 0.02 -0.45
N PRO A 94 -7.91 -0.05 0.78
CA PRO A 94 -7.96 -1.27 1.60
C PRO A 94 -9.39 -1.72 1.91
N ALA A 95 -10.38 -0.80 1.92
CA ALA A 95 -11.77 -1.16 2.17
C ALA A 95 -12.42 -1.97 1.01
N LYS A 96 -11.78 -2.00 -0.15
CA LYS A 96 -12.22 -2.74 -1.34
C LYS A 96 -11.31 -3.91 -1.69
N SER A 97 -10.30 -4.18 -0.86
CA SER A 97 -9.34 -5.27 -1.07
C SER A 97 -9.76 -6.55 -0.36
N GLU A 98 -9.23 -7.66 -0.83
CA GLU A 98 -9.36 -8.97 -0.19
C GLU A 98 -8.15 -9.28 0.74
N MET A 99 -7.50 -8.24 1.24
CA MET A 99 -6.37 -8.36 2.14
C MET A 99 -6.75 -9.14 3.42
N MET A 100 -5.93 -10.11 3.81
CA MET A 100 -6.13 -10.92 5.01
C MET A 100 -4.95 -10.77 5.97
N ASP A 101 -5.23 -10.47 7.23
CA ASP A 101 -4.23 -10.41 8.33
C ASP A 101 -2.99 -9.55 8.00
N GLY A 102 -3.17 -8.50 7.19
CA GLY A 102 -2.09 -7.61 6.78
C GLY A 102 -1.19 -8.14 5.66
N TYR A 103 -1.56 -9.24 5.03
CA TYR A 103 -0.93 -9.74 3.80
C TYR A 103 -1.66 -9.15 2.58
N LEU A 104 -0.91 -8.47 1.73
CA LEU A 104 -1.38 -7.86 0.49
C LEU A 104 -0.72 -8.51 -0.72
N GLU A 105 -1.52 -9.10 -1.59
CA GLU A 105 -1.06 -9.58 -2.89
C GLU A 105 -1.35 -8.53 -3.97
N LEU A 106 -0.33 -8.14 -4.75
CA LEU A 106 -0.51 -7.26 -5.90
C LEU A 106 -1.16 -8.04 -7.06
N PRO A 107 -1.93 -7.36 -7.95
CA PRO A 107 -2.54 -8.02 -9.09
C PRO A 107 -1.51 -8.68 -10.02
N SER A 108 -1.76 -9.92 -10.41
CA SER A 108 -0.95 -10.67 -11.38
C SER A 108 -1.35 -10.42 -12.82
N GLU A 109 -2.39 -9.62 -13.06
CA GLU A 109 -2.91 -9.30 -14.39
C GLU A 109 -3.25 -7.81 -14.52
N ASN A 110 -3.30 -7.32 -15.74
CA ASN A 110 -3.70 -5.95 -16.11
C ASN A 110 -2.82 -4.81 -15.54
N CYS A 111 -1.69 -5.14 -14.92
CA CYS A 111 -0.71 -4.16 -14.47
C CYS A 111 0.71 -4.66 -14.72
N ILE A 112 1.67 -3.72 -14.80
CA ILE A 112 3.09 -4.00 -15.05
C ILE A 112 4.00 -3.28 -14.05
N GLY A 113 3.45 -2.47 -13.15
CA GLY A 113 4.28 -1.73 -12.22
C GLY A 113 3.51 -0.99 -11.14
N ILE A 114 4.26 -0.29 -10.28
CA ILE A 114 3.74 0.44 -9.12
C ILE A 114 4.32 1.85 -9.13
N ARG A 115 3.44 2.87 -9.02
CA ARG A 115 3.85 4.26 -8.87
C ARG A 115 4.20 4.61 -7.43
N ARG A 116 5.05 5.60 -7.28
CA ARG A 116 5.21 6.30 -5.99
C ARG A 116 3.86 6.87 -5.55
N GLY A 117 3.55 6.78 -4.26
CA GLY A 117 2.29 7.27 -3.70
C GLY A 117 1.08 6.35 -3.90
N THR A 118 1.26 5.15 -4.47
CA THR A 118 0.19 4.14 -4.59
C THR A 118 -0.51 3.87 -3.26
N PHE A 119 0.24 3.84 -2.16
CA PHE A 119 -0.25 3.56 -0.82
C PHE A 119 -0.48 4.82 0.03
N SER A 120 -0.59 5.99 -0.63
CA SER A 120 -0.80 7.25 0.08
C SER A 120 -2.13 7.25 0.83
N GLY A 121 -2.07 7.58 2.12
CA GLY A 121 -3.24 7.61 3.00
C GLY A 121 -3.83 6.25 3.37
N VAL A 122 -3.18 5.13 3.00
CA VAL A 122 -3.63 3.76 3.36
C VAL A 122 -3.59 3.53 4.87
N GLY A 123 -2.67 4.21 5.58
CA GLY A 123 -2.52 4.11 7.03
C GLY A 123 -1.73 2.87 7.43
N THR A 124 -2.27 2.13 8.41
CA THR A 124 -1.63 0.96 9.01
C THR A 124 -2.28 -0.34 8.56
N GLY A 125 -1.65 -1.46 8.88
CA GLY A 125 -2.23 -2.79 8.72
C GLY A 125 -1.72 -3.60 7.53
N ILE A 126 -0.72 -3.11 6.77
CA ILE A 126 -0.01 -3.93 5.77
C ILE A 126 1.37 -4.29 6.33
N PHE A 127 1.54 -5.58 6.63
CA PHE A 127 2.77 -6.13 7.21
C PHE A 127 3.61 -6.91 6.20
N GLU A 128 2.95 -7.52 5.23
CA GLU A 128 3.56 -8.32 4.17
C GLU A 128 2.96 -7.96 2.81
N ILE A 129 3.80 -7.97 1.76
CA ILE A 129 3.37 -7.73 0.40
C ILE A 129 3.98 -8.77 -0.55
N TYR A 130 3.16 -9.31 -1.44
CA TYR A 130 3.61 -10.19 -2.52
C TYR A 130 3.60 -9.45 -3.86
N ILE A 131 4.74 -9.50 -4.57
CA ILE A 131 4.96 -8.88 -5.87
C ILE A 131 5.01 -10.00 -6.92
N PRO A 132 4.00 -10.12 -7.80
CA PRO A 132 3.98 -11.15 -8.84
C PRO A 132 4.93 -10.81 -10.00
N GLU A 133 5.22 -11.81 -10.85
CA GLU A 133 6.21 -11.75 -11.92
C GLU A 133 5.91 -10.71 -13.03
N ASN A 134 4.66 -10.33 -13.21
CA ASN A 134 4.25 -9.31 -14.18
C ASN A 134 4.69 -7.89 -13.79
N ILE A 135 5.05 -7.66 -12.54
CA ILE A 135 5.54 -6.36 -12.07
C ILE A 135 7.01 -6.18 -12.52
N GLN A 136 7.20 -5.30 -13.49
CA GLN A 136 8.49 -5.01 -14.13
C GLN A 136 9.02 -3.62 -13.76
N ASN A 137 8.16 -2.74 -13.24
CA ASN A 137 8.54 -1.38 -12.91
C ASN A 137 8.02 -1.00 -11.51
N ILE A 138 8.91 -0.71 -10.58
CA ILE A 138 8.58 -0.19 -9.26
C ILE A 138 9.27 1.16 -9.10
N GLU A 139 8.48 2.23 -9.01
CA GLU A 139 9.04 3.57 -8.81
C GLU A 139 9.73 3.71 -7.46
N ASN A 140 10.74 4.57 -7.41
CA ASN A 140 11.50 4.84 -6.20
C ASN A 140 10.58 5.30 -5.06
N GLY A 141 10.61 4.60 -3.93
CA GLY A 141 9.77 4.93 -2.79
C GLY A 141 8.31 4.47 -2.92
N ALA A 142 7.97 3.54 -3.84
CA ALA A 142 6.62 3.02 -4.01
C ALA A 142 6.01 2.46 -2.71
N PHE A 143 6.83 1.91 -1.80
CA PHE A 143 6.41 1.35 -0.51
C PHE A 143 6.69 2.27 0.68
N SER A 144 7.16 3.51 0.46
CA SER A 144 7.61 4.40 1.54
C SER A 144 6.53 4.74 2.57
N GLU A 145 5.26 4.67 2.20
CA GLU A 145 4.13 4.99 3.07
C GLU A 145 3.62 3.79 3.89
N LEU A 146 4.18 2.60 3.66
CA LEU A 146 3.86 1.39 4.40
C LEU A 146 4.77 1.23 5.64
N GLY A 147 4.57 2.08 6.65
CA GLY A 147 5.42 2.15 7.84
C GLY A 147 5.46 0.88 8.70
N GLU A 148 4.47 -0.01 8.56
CA GLU A 148 4.38 -1.29 9.27
C GLU A 148 4.83 -2.49 8.41
N LEU A 149 5.19 -2.28 7.14
CA LEU A 149 5.66 -3.32 6.26
C LEU A 149 6.95 -3.94 6.80
N THR A 150 6.94 -5.24 7.07
CA THR A 150 8.09 -6.00 7.60
C THR A 150 8.64 -7.03 6.63
N TRP A 151 7.86 -7.39 5.61
CA TRP A 151 8.22 -8.44 4.68
C TRP A 151 7.75 -8.18 3.26
N ILE A 152 8.65 -8.37 2.29
CA ILE A 152 8.34 -8.32 0.86
C ILE A 152 8.67 -9.68 0.26
N GLU A 153 7.73 -10.29 -0.45
CA GLU A 153 7.94 -11.45 -1.30
C GLU A 153 7.85 -11.06 -2.77
N ALA A 154 8.54 -11.78 -3.65
CA ALA A 154 8.49 -11.56 -5.08
C ALA A 154 8.44 -12.89 -5.84
N GLY A 155 7.69 -12.94 -6.93
CA GLY A 155 7.64 -14.06 -7.87
C GLY A 155 9.04 -14.35 -8.44
N GLY A 156 9.43 -15.63 -8.47
CA GLY A 156 10.83 -16.06 -8.58
C GLY A 156 11.55 -15.80 -9.92
N THR A 157 10.87 -15.35 -10.99
CA THR A 157 11.46 -15.20 -12.33
C THR A 157 11.32 -13.81 -12.93
N GLY A 158 10.71 -12.87 -12.20
CA GLY A 158 10.50 -11.48 -12.63
C GLY A 158 11.76 -10.61 -12.52
N GLU A 159 11.60 -9.32 -12.82
CA GLU A 159 12.64 -8.29 -12.69
C GLU A 159 13.10 -8.17 -11.23
N TYR A 160 12.20 -8.41 -10.29
CA TYR A 160 12.46 -8.29 -8.87
C TYR A 160 12.55 -9.65 -8.18
N THR A 161 13.46 -9.74 -7.22
CA THR A 161 13.60 -10.89 -6.34
C THR A 161 13.56 -10.45 -4.89
N ALA A 162 13.04 -11.29 -4.01
CA ALA A 162 13.06 -11.02 -2.59
C ALA A 162 14.02 -11.97 -1.87
N ARG A 163 14.85 -11.43 -0.99
CA ARG A 163 15.78 -12.18 -0.14
C ARG A 163 15.61 -11.73 1.30
N ASP A 164 15.24 -12.64 2.16
CA ASP A 164 14.96 -12.34 3.58
C ASP A 164 13.97 -11.17 3.77
N GLY A 165 12.91 -11.14 2.94
CA GLY A 165 11.86 -10.12 2.99
C GLY A 165 12.27 -8.73 2.49
N ILE A 166 13.39 -8.59 1.78
CA ILE A 166 13.93 -7.36 1.21
C ILE A 166 13.92 -7.48 -0.31
N LEU A 167 13.51 -6.42 -1.00
CA LEU A 167 13.38 -6.39 -2.45
C LEU A 167 14.68 -5.99 -3.15
N PHE A 168 15.04 -6.75 -4.16
CA PHE A 168 16.21 -6.50 -5.02
C PHE A 168 15.83 -6.53 -6.50
N SER A 169 16.56 -5.76 -7.30
CA SER A 169 16.66 -5.91 -8.76
C SER A 169 18.11 -6.28 -9.08
N GLY A 170 18.36 -7.56 -9.38
CA GLY A 170 19.72 -8.08 -9.48
C GLY A 170 20.54 -7.90 -8.21
N THR A 171 21.61 -7.07 -8.26
CA THR A 171 22.48 -6.72 -7.12
C THR A 171 22.14 -5.35 -6.51
N GLU A 172 21.11 -4.69 -7.00
CA GLU A 172 20.58 -3.43 -6.44
C GLU A 172 19.59 -3.72 -5.32
N LEU A 173 19.73 -3.09 -4.16
CA LEU A 173 18.70 -3.05 -3.14
C LEU A 173 17.63 -2.05 -3.56
N ALA A 174 16.46 -2.57 -3.98
CA ALA A 174 15.38 -1.77 -4.56
C ALA A 174 14.41 -1.19 -3.52
N ALA A 175 14.07 -1.96 -2.46
CA ALA A 175 13.25 -1.46 -1.35
C ALA A 175 13.51 -2.29 -0.08
N PHE A 176 13.58 -1.59 1.04
CA PHE A 176 13.69 -2.15 2.38
C PHE A 176 12.37 -1.92 3.15
N PRO A 177 11.80 -2.94 3.81
CA PRO A 177 10.55 -2.80 4.57
C PRO A 177 10.71 -1.84 5.75
N ALA A 178 9.93 -0.75 5.76
CA ALA A 178 10.07 0.35 6.73
C ALA A 178 9.76 -0.06 8.17
N GLY A 179 8.90 -1.07 8.40
CA GLY A 179 8.51 -1.56 9.71
C GLY A 179 9.58 -2.40 10.44
N ARG A 180 10.70 -2.73 9.77
CA ARG A 180 11.81 -3.46 10.42
C ARG A 180 12.65 -2.54 11.29
N THR A 181 13.12 -3.07 12.42
CA THR A 181 13.89 -2.33 13.42
C THR A 181 15.26 -2.96 13.66
N GLY A 182 16.12 -2.30 14.42
CA GLY A 182 17.42 -2.80 14.82
C GLY A 182 18.53 -2.50 13.81
N ILE A 183 19.51 -3.38 13.69
CA ILE A 183 20.66 -3.22 12.81
C ILE A 183 20.47 -4.10 11.57
N PHE A 184 20.58 -3.52 10.40
CA PHE A 184 20.59 -4.26 9.13
C PHE A 184 22.02 -4.40 8.61
N GLU A 185 22.48 -5.64 8.46
CA GLU A 185 23.76 -5.95 7.83
C GLU A 185 23.57 -6.08 6.31
N MET A 186 24.19 -5.17 5.55
CA MET A 186 24.11 -5.18 4.09
C MET A 186 24.76 -6.44 3.51
N PRO A 187 24.06 -7.19 2.63
CA PRO A 187 24.63 -8.34 1.95
C PRO A 187 25.84 -7.94 1.08
N LYS A 188 26.88 -8.78 1.08
CA LYS A 188 28.17 -8.49 0.41
C LYS A 188 28.09 -8.36 -1.11
N ASP A 189 27.05 -8.94 -1.71
CA ASP A 189 26.80 -8.95 -3.15
C ASP A 189 25.97 -7.73 -3.62
N VAL A 190 25.52 -6.88 -2.69
CA VAL A 190 24.86 -5.63 -3.05
C VAL A 190 25.89 -4.65 -3.56
N THR A 191 25.63 -4.12 -4.77
CA THR A 191 26.51 -3.17 -5.44
C THR A 191 25.91 -1.79 -5.57
N SER A 192 24.59 -1.65 -5.41
CA SER A 192 23.90 -0.37 -5.43
C SER A 192 22.67 -0.35 -4.53
N ILE A 193 22.28 0.85 -4.11
CA ILE A 193 21.09 1.12 -3.32
C ILE A 193 20.27 2.17 -4.06
N ARG A 194 19.04 1.85 -4.35
CA ARG A 194 18.11 2.73 -5.07
C ARG A 194 17.69 3.92 -4.22
N ALA A 195 17.42 5.05 -4.87
CA ALA A 195 16.81 6.21 -4.20
C ALA A 195 15.52 5.83 -3.46
N SER A 196 15.35 6.32 -2.26
CA SER A 196 14.22 6.01 -1.35
C SER A 196 14.09 4.53 -0.95
N ALA A 197 15.12 3.70 -1.16
CA ALA A 197 15.07 2.28 -0.79
C ALA A 197 14.88 2.07 0.73
N PHE A 198 15.38 2.99 1.56
CA PHE A 198 15.23 3.00 3.02
C PHE A 198 14.28 4.12 3.50
N ALA A 199 13.36 4.57 2.64
CA ALA A 199 12.45 5.65 3.02
C ALA A 199 11.60 5.26 4.23
N ASN A 200 11.48 6.18 5.19
CA ASN A 200 10.72 6.01 6.45
C ASN A 200 11.14 4.78 7.29
N THR A 201 12.37 4.31 7.12
CA THR A 201 12.85 3.13 7.87
C THR A 201 12.88 3.38 9.37
N ASN A 202 12.54 2.34 10.15
CA ASN A 202 12.65 2.29 11.61
C ASN A 202 13.96 1.62 12.10
N LEU A 203 14.94 1.43 11.20
CA LEU A 203 16.24 0.88 11.57
C LEU A 203 17.01 1.82 12.49
N ASP A 204 17.73 1.25 13.45
CA ASP A 204 18.72 1.98 14.24
C ASP A 204 19.95 2.28 13.40
N LYS A 205 20.42 1.30 12.61
CA LYS A 205 21.65 1.38 11.83
C LYS A 205 21.61 0.49 10.58
N ILE A 206 22.40 0.93 9.57
CA ILE A 206 22.75 0.11 8.41
C ILE A 206 24.25 -0.18 8.47
N ASP A 207 24.62 -1.47 8.53
CA ASP A 207 26.02 -1.91 8.58
C ASP A 207 26.51 -2.29 7.16
N MET A 208 27.33 -1.43 6.57
CA MET A 208 27.95 -1.62 5.27
C MET A 208 29.42 -2.03 5.34
N ARG A 209 29.95 -2.30 6.54
CA ARG A 209 31.40 -2.57 6.75
C ARG A 209 31.93 -3.79 5.99
N ASN A 210 31.05 -4.71 5.61
CA ASN A 210 31.39 -5.91 4.86
C ASN A 210 31.31 -5.72 3.33
N CYS A 211 30.87 -4.56 2.86
CA CYS A 211 30.76 -4.25 1.43
C CYS A 211 32.08 -3.65 0.91
N ILE A 212 32.44 -4.04 -0.31
CA ILE A 212 33.70 -3.56 -0.95
C ILE A 212 33.50 -2.17 -1.53
N SER A 213 32.38 -1.97 -2.21
CA SER A 213 31.97 -0.71 -2.83
C SER A 213 30.47 -0.76 -3.07
N ILE A 214 29.75 0.28 -2.67
CA ILE A 214 28.33 0.42 -2.92
C ILE A 214 28.09 1.78 -3.59
N LEU A 215 27.35 1.78 -4.67
CA LEU A 215 26.83 3.01 -5.27
C LEU A 215 25.49 3.33 -4.59
N CYS A 216 25.42 4.46 -3.91
CA CYS A 216 24.19 4.95 -3.34
C CYS A 216 23.63 6.03 -4.23
N ASP A 217 22.36 5.87 -4.65
CA ASP A 217 21.64 6.97 -5.28
C ASP A 217 21.45 8.12 -4.28
N GLU A 218 21.33 9.34 -4.79
CA GLU A 218 20.98 10.46 -3.93
C GLU A 218 19.62 10.20 -3.25
N GLY A 219 19.56 10.41 -1.92
CA GLY A 219 18.33 10.29 -1.16
C GLY A 219 17.84 8.85 -0.93
N ILE A 220 18.73 7.92 -0.55
CA ILE A 220 18.34 6.54 -0.19
C ILE A 220 17.27 6.47 0.91
N PHE A 221 17.19 7.50 1.77
CA PHE A 221 16.15 7.66 2.79
C PHE A 221 14.92 8.44 2.30
N GLY A 222 14.90 8.88 1.03
CA GLY A 222 13.85 9.75 0.50
C GLY A 222 13.78 11.08 1.26
N ASP A 223 12.58 11.54 1.55
CA ASP A 223 12.32 12.77 2.32
C ASP A 223 12.25 12.51 3.85
N GLY A 224 12.43 11.23 4.26
CA GLY A 224 12.35 10.80 5.65
C GLY A 224 13.65 11.00 6.45
N ALA A 225 13.54 10.82 7.76
CA ALA A 225 14.72 10.74 8.62
C ALA A 225 15.52 9.47 8.30
N GLY A 226 16.83 9.62 8.14
CA GLY A 226 17.74 8.48 7.99
C GLY A 226 18.14 7.88 9.33
N CYS A 227 18.87 6.75 9.26
CA CYS A 227 19.52 6.14 10.40
C CYS A 227 21.06 6.22 10.26
N GLU A 228 21.78 5.77 11.29
CA GLU A 228 23.25 5.74 11.25
C GLU A 228 23.75 4.71 10.23
N ILE A 229 24.71 5.10 9.39
CA ILE A 229 25.39 4.21 8.45
C ILE A 229 26.79 3.90 9.00
N MET A 230 27.10 2.62 9.18
CA MET A 230 28.43 2.15 9.55
C MET A 230 29.20 1.74 8.28
N GLU A 231 30.18 2.56 7.90
CA GLU A 231 31.01 2.33 6.73
C GLU A 231 32.26 1.52 7.04
N GLY A 232 32.80 0.81 6.02
CA GLY A 232 34.07 0.14 6.10
C GLY A 232 35.27 1.13 6.17
N LYS A 233 36.41 0.65 6.64
CA LYS A 233 37.62 1.48 6.81
C LYS A 233 38.19 2.08 5.51
N ASN A 234 37.66 1.70 4.35
CA ASN A 234 38.16 2.15 3.04
C ASN A 234 37.31 3.25 2.40
N GLY A 235 36.35 3.84 3.14
CA GLY A 235 35.48 4.93 2.65
C GLY A 235 34.83 4.60 1.29
N ILE A 236 33.60 4.94 1.16
CA ILE A 236 32.91 4.91 -0.16
C ILE A 236 33.43 6.07 -1.01
#